data_cb7d131c146109d80c9d2ef0c51e0a29
#
_entry.id   cb7d131c146109d80c9d2ef0c51e0a29
#
_cell.length_a   1.000
_cell.length_b   1.000
_cell.length_c   1.000
_cell.angle_alpha   90.00
_cell.angle_beta   90.00
_cell.angle_gamma   90.00
#
_symmetry.space_group_name_H-M   'P 1'
#
loop_
_entity.id
_entity.type
_entity.pdbx_description
1 polymer ?
#
loop_
_entity_poly.entity_id
_entity_poly.type
_entity_poly.pdbx_seq_one_letter_code
_entity_poly.pdbx_strand_id
1 'polypeptide(L)'
;MEFKSPVYHVIAVPVEKIKPNTYNPNAVAPPEMRLLYDSIKADGYTMPIVCYYDKEEDIYIIVDGFHRYRIMLEYRDIYEREKGMLPVSVIQKPLDQRMASTIRHNRARGNHDV
;
A
#
# COMPACT_ATOMS: atom_id res chain seq x y z
N MET A 1 -16.58 2.29 -23.57
CA MET A 1 -15.93 2.82 -22.36
C MET A 1 -14.60 2.15 -22.16
N GLU A 2 -13.57 2.93 -22.00
CA GLU A 2 -12.21 2.40 -21.87
C GLU A 2 -11.88 2.05 -20.44
N PHE A 3 -11.29 0.90 -20.26
CA PHE A 3 -10.73 0.53 -18.96
C PHE A 3 -9.45 1.32 -18.73
N LYS A 4 -9.29 1.88 -17.54
CA LYS A 4 -8.09 2.58 -17.17
C LYS A 4 -7.48 1.92 -15.94
N SER A 5 -6.22 1.53 -16.04
CA SER A 5 -5.53 0.90 -14.92
C SER A 5 -5.41 1.88 -13.75
N PRO A 6 -5.59 1.41 -12.53
CA PRO A 6 -5.55 2.31 -11.36
C PRO A 6 -4.24 3.08 -11.22
N VAL A 7 -3.15 2.55 -11.75
CA VAL A 7 -1.84 3.19 -11.60
C VAL A 7 -1.80 4.54 -12.32
N TYR A 8 -2.71 4.78 -13.26
CA TYR A 8 -2.76 6.07 -13.93
C TYR A 8 -3.57 7.11 -13.17
N HIS A 9 -4.11 6.73 -12.02
CA HIS A 9 -4.89 7.66 -11.21
C HIS A 9 -4.51 7.48 -9.75
N VAL A 10 -3.33 7.97 -9.40
CA VAL A 10 -2.81 7.87 -8.04
C VAL A 10 -3.27 9.10 -7.27
N ILE A 11 -3.81 8.87 -6.08
CA ILE A 11 -4.29 9.95 -5.22
C ILE A 11 -3.49 9.96 -3.92
N ALA A 12 -3.43 11.12 -3.28
CA ALA A 12 -2.79 11.26 -1.98
C ALA A 12 -3.85 11.03 -0.90
N VAL A 13 -3.57 10.12 0.02
CA VAL A 13 -4.51 9.75 1.08
C VAL A 13 -3.82 9.87 2.42
N PRO A 14 -4.46 10.52 3.42
CA PRO A 14 -3.87 10.56 4.76
C PRO A 14 -3.66 9.15 5.30
N VAL A 15 -2.50 8.92 5.89
CA VAL A 15 -2.18 7.58 6.39
C VAL A 15 -3.19 7.09 7.41
N GLU A 16 -3.84 8.03 8.12
CA GLU A 16 -4.85 7.67 9.11
C GLU A 16 -6.07 7.01 8.51
N LYS A 17 -6.30 7.20 7.22
CA LYS A 17 -7.42 6.57 6.52
C LYS A 17 -7.03 5.24 5.85
N ILE A 18 -5.81 4.82 6.02
CA ILE A 18 -5.33 3.59 5.39
C ILE A 18 -5.19 2.52 6.46
N LYS A 19 -5.74 1.33 6.19
CA LYS A 19 -5.75 0.25 7.16
C LYS A 19 -5.16 -1.01 6.54
N PRO A 20 -4.43 -1.80 7.33
CA PRO A 20 -3.93 -3.08 6.83
C PRO A 20 -5.05 -4.06 6.59
N ASN A 21 -4.81 -4.99 5.69
CA ASN A 21 -5.74 -6.05 5.37
C ASN A 21 -5.43 -7.25 6.24
N THR A 22 -6.46 -7.81 6.90
CA THR A 22 -6.28 -8.97 7.76
C THR A 22 -5.84 -10.21 7.00
N TYR A 23 -5.99 -10.19 5.67
CA TYR A 23 -5.59 -11.32 4.84
C TYR A 23 -4.15 -11.20 4.35
N ASN A 24 -3.42 -10.19 4.79
CA ASN A 24 -2.03 -10.03 4.37
C ASN A 24 -1.13 -10.79 5.34
N PRO A 25 -0.49 -11.87 4.89
CA PRO A 25 0.37 -12.66 5.77
C PRO A 25 1.73 -12.04 6.02
N ASN A 26 2.09 -11.00 5.30
CA ASN A 26 3.43 -10.42 5.37
C ASN A 26 3.47 -9.23 6.31
N ALA A 27 2.96 -9.43 7.52
CA ALA A 27 2.97 -8.37 8.52
C ALA A 27 4.31 -8.24 9.21
N VAL A 28 5.18 -9.23 9.08
CA VAL A 28 6.46 -9.24 9.77
C VAL A 28 7.42 -8.26 9.09
N ALA A 29 8.11 -7.48 9.91
CA ALA A 29 9.07 -6.53 9.40
C ALA A 29 10.37 -7.25 9.05
N PRO A 30 10.71 -7.36 7.79
CA PRO A 30 11.95 -8.02 7.41
C PRO A 30 13.15 -7.11 7.70
N PRO A 31 14.35 -7.69 7.72
CA PRO A 31 15.57 -6.86 7.85
C PRO A 31 15.66 -5.81 6.75
N GLU A 32 15.02 -6.07 5.62
CA GLU A 32 15.04 -5.15 4.49
C GLU A 32 14.26 -3.87 4.75
N MET A 33 13.56 -3.76 5.87
CA MET A 33 12.83 -2.52 6.19
C MET A 33 13.77 -1.31 6.22
N ARG A 34 15.00 -1.50 6.71
CA ARG A 34 15.94 -0.39 6.72
C ARG A 34 16.34 0.01 5.30
N LEU A 35 16.53 -0.97 4.43
CA LEU A 35 16.84 -0.68 3.04
C LEU A 35 15.67 0.03 2.36
N LEU A 36 14.45 -0.38 2.69
CA LEU A 36 13.26 0.26 2.14
C LEU A 36 13.19 1.72 2.62
N TYR A 37 13.44 1.93 3.91
CA TYR A 37 13.46 3.29 4.44
C TYR A 37 14.51 4.14 3.72
N ASP A 38 15.72 3.60 3.54
CA ASP A 38 16.77 4.35 2.87
C ASP A 38 16.37 4.72 1.45
N SER A 39 15.72 3.80 0.75
CA SER A 39 15.27 4.04 -0.61
C SER A 39 14.19 5.14 -0.65
N ILE A 40 13.22 5.05 0.24
CA ILE A 40 12.14 6.05 0.27
C ILE A 40 12.70 7.42 0.68
N LYS A 41 13.66 7.42 1.58
CA LYS A 41 14.27 8.69 1.98
C LYS A 41 15.00 9.33 0.82
N ALA A 42 15.73 8.53 0.04
CA ALA A 42 16.53 9.04 -1.06
C ALA A 42 15.69 9.45 -2.27
N ASP A 43 14.74 8.60 -2.64
CA ASP A 43 14.01 8.74 -3.92
C ASP A 43 12.56 9.17 -3.74
N GLY A 44 12.04 9.14 -2.53
CA GLY A 44 10.62 9.34 -2.29
C GLY A 44 9.83 8.07 -2.55
N TYR A 45 8.53 8.18 -2.39
CA TYR A 45 7.65 7.06 -2.72
C TYR A 45 7.53 6.95 -4.22
N THR A 46 8.02 5.86 -4.79
CA THR A 46 8.00 5.64 -6.24
C THR A 46 6.93 4.66 -6.67
N MET A 47 6.32 3.95 -5.73
CA MET A 47 5.25 3.00 -6.02
C MET A 47 4.07 3.30 -5.11
N PRO A 48 2.86 3.36 -5.66
CA PRO A 48 1.69 3.63 -4.82
C PRO A 48 1.34 2.40 -3.98
N ILE A 49 0.64 2.67 -2.87
CA ILE A 49 0.00 1.62 -2.09
C ILE A 49 -1.25 1.23 -2.84
N VAL A 50 -1.46 -0.07 -3.05
CA VAL A 50 -2.64 -0.54 -3.76
C VAL A 50 -3.72 -0.87 -2.73
N CYS A 51 -4.86 -0.23 -2.85
CA CYS A 51 -5.94 -0.36 -1.88
C CYS A 51 -7.27 -0.52 -2.59
N TYR A 52 -8.27 -1.01 -1.86
CA TYR A 52 -9.65 -0.79 -2.24
C TYR A 52 -10.31 0.10 -1.21
N TYR A 53 -11.30 0.85 -1.65
CA TYR A 53 -11.94 1.86 -0.81
C TYR A 53 -13.20 1.28 -0.18
N ASP A 54 -13.30 1.38 1.14
CA ASP A 54 -14.50 1.01 1.89
C ASP A 54 -15.33 2.27 2.08
N LYS A 55 -16.40 2.36 1.32
CA LYS A 55 -17.24 3.55 1.27
C LYS A 55 -17.97 3.78 2.59
N GLU A 56 -18.33 2.70 3.28
CA GLU A 56 -19.11 2.82 4.51
C GLU A 56 -18.28 3.40 5.64
N GLU A 57 -17.02 3.02 5.73
CA GLU A 57 -16.16 3.51 6.80
C GLU A 57 -15.22 4.61 6.34
N ASP A 58 -15.21 4.91 5.06
CA ASP A 58 -14.34 5.94 4.50
C ASP A 58 -12.87 5.65 4.79
N ILE A 59 -12.46 4.41 4.53
CA ILE A 59 -11.07 3.99 4.71
C ILE A 59 -10.59 3.26 3.47
N TYR A 60 -9.27 3.19 3.34
CA TYR A 60 -8.60 2.50 2.25
C TYR A 60 -7.91 1.28 2.82
N ILE A 61 -8.23 0.10 2.30
CA ILE A 61 -7.72 -1.16 2.83
C ILE A 61 -6.64 -1.68 1.91
N ILE A 62 -5.47 -1.99 2.48
CA ILE A 62 -4.28 -2.31 1.70
C ILE A 62 -4.41 -3.67 1.04
N VAL A 63 -4.18 -3.71 -0.26
CA VAL A 63 -4.02 -4.95 -1.03
C VAL A 63 -2.54 -5.25 -1.19
N ASP A 64 -1.73 -4.23 -1.46
CA ASP A 64 -0.30 -4.37 -1.68
C ASP A 64 0.40 -3.11 -1.20
N GLY A 65 1.58 -3.28 -0.64
CA GLY A 65 2.38 -2.15 -0.17
C GLY A 65 2.37 -1.97 1.34
N PHE A 66 2.09 -3.03 2.08
CA PHE A 66 2.03 -2.95 3.54
C PHE A 66 3.32 -2.41 4.15
N HIS A 67 4.48 -2.85 3.65
CA HIS A 67 5.74 -2.40 4.22
C HIS A 67 6.01 -0.93 3.91
N ARG A 68 5.62 -0.46 2.74
CA ARG A 68 5.74 0.97 2.42
C ARG A 68 4.85 1.82 3.30
N TYR A 69 3.67 1.30 3.64
CA TYR A 69 2.78 1.94 4.60
C TYR A 69 3.44 1.99 5.98
N ARG A 70 4.09 0.91 6.41
CA ARG A 70 4.73 0.87 7.72
C ARG A 70 5.86 1.89 7.84
N ILE A 71 6.58 2.15 6.76
CA ILE A 71 7.64 3.16 6.78
C ILE A 71 7.06 4.51 7.20
N MET A 72 5.88 4.85 6.69
CA MET A 72 5.23 6.10 7.07
C MET A 72 4.93 6.15 8.56
N LEU A 73 4.53 5.03 9.15
CA LEU A 73 4.17 4.99 10.56
C LEU A 73 5.39 4.96 11.48
N GLU A 74 6.48 4.34 11.04
CA GLU A 74 7.61 4.08 11.92
C GLU A 74 8.72 5.12 11.83
N TYR A 75 8.75 5.91 10.77
CA TYR A 75 9.82 6.88 10.57
C TYR A 75 9.24 8.28 10.49
N ARG A 76 9.45 9.03 11.56
CA ARG A 76 8.85 10.35 11.68
C ARG A 76 9.33 11.33 10.62
N ASP A 77 10.58 11.23 10.22
CA ASP A 77 11.12 12.11 9.19
C ASP A 77 10.38 11.92 7.86
N ILE A 78 10.02 10.68 7.53
CA ILE A 78 9.25 10.40 6.33
C ILE A 78 7.84 10.97 6.48
N TYR A 79 7.21 10.73 7.62
CA TYR A 79 5.87 11.24 7.87
C TYR A 79 5.80 12.75 7.69
N GLU A 80 6.78 13.45 8.26
CA GLU A 80 6.76 14.91 8.19
C GLU A 80 7.06 15.42 6.80
N ARG A 81 7.98 14.79 6.09
CA ARG A 81 8.29 15.21 4.72
C ARG A 81 7.09 15.02 3.80
N GLU A 82 6.38 13.90 3.96
CA GLU A 82 5.24 13.59 3.10
C GLU A 82 3.93 14.18 3.63
N LYS A 83 4.00 14.86 4.77
CA LYS A 83 2.81 15.47 5.40
C LYS A 83 1.74 14.44 5.73
N GLY A 84 2.19 13.23 6.09
CA GLY A 84 1.30 12.14 6.46
C GLY A 84 0.48 11.58 5.32
N MET A 85 0.83 11.89 4.07
CA MET A 85 0.07 11.44 2.91
C MET A 85 0.81 10.34 2.18
N LEU A 86 0.06 9.34 1.73
CA LEU A 86 0.61 8.25 0.94
C LEU A 86 -0.02 8.23 -0.44
N PRO A 87 0.76 7.88 -1.47
CA PRO A 87 0.19 7.70 -2.81
C PRO A 87 -0.58 6.38 -2.85
N VAL A 88 -1.81 6.42 -3.33
CA VAL A 88 -2.70 5.25 -3.33
C VAL A 88 -3.29 5.05 -4.72
N SER A 89 -3.23 3.81 -5.19
CA SER A 89 -3.98 3.34 -6.35
C SER A 89 -5.18 2.54 -5.85
N VAL A 90 -6.37 2.86 -6.34
CA VAL A 90 -7.60 2.27 -5.82
C VAL A 90 -8.14 1.23 -6.80
N ILE A 91 -8.37 0.02 -6.30
CA ILE A 91 -9.01 -1.05 -7.06
C ILE A 91 -10.49 -1.05 -6.71
N GLN A 92 -11.34 -1.06 -7.74
CA GLN A 92 -12.79 -1.09 -7.57
C GLN A 92 -13.28 -2.51 -7.84
N LYS A 93 -13.57 -3.27 -6.77
CA LYS A 93 -13.99 -4.66 -6.92
C LYS A 93 -14.95 -5.07 -5.82
N PRO A 94 -15.85 -6.04 -6.08
CA PRO A 94 -16.66 -6.64 -5.03
C PRO A 94 -15.78 -7.32 -3.98
N LEU A 95 -16.35 -7.56 -2.81
CA LEU A 95 -15.59 -8.04 -1.66
C LEU A 95 -14.85 -9.34 -1.94
N ASP A 96 -15.56 -10.31 -2.55
CA ASP A 96 -14.94 -11.61 -2.84
C ASP A 96 -13.76 -11.48 -3.80
N GLN A 97 -13.86 -10.59 -4.77
CA GLN A 97 -12.77 -10.35 -5.70
C GLN A 97 -11.63 -9.58 -5.06
N ARG A 98 -11.92 -8.79 -4.01
CA ARG A 98 -10.86 -8.09 -3.27
C ARG A 98 -9.95 -9.08 -2.58
N MET A 99 -10.52 -10.12 -1.96
CA MET A 99 -9.73 -11.16 -1.32
C MET A 99 -8.84 -11.88 -2.33
N ALA A 100 -9.41 -12.24 -3.46
CA ALA A 100 -8.64 -12.92 -4.50
C ALA A 100 -7.52 -12.04 -5.01
N SER A 101 -7.77 -10.75 -5.13
CA SER A 101 -6.77 -9.80 -5.60
C SER A 101 -5.60 -9.72 -4.61
N THR A 102 -5.91 -9.66 -3.31
CA THR A 102 -4.88 -9.63 -2.27
C THR A 102 -4.01 -10.87 -2.34
N ILE A 103 -4.63 -12.04 -2.48
CA ILE A 103 -3.90 -13.30 -2.54
C ILE A 103 -2.99 -13.33 -3.76
N ARG A 104 -3.49 -12.89 -4.91
CA ARG A 104 -2.69 -12.88 -6.13
C ARG A 104 -1.47 -11.98 -6.00
N HIS A 105 -1.65 -10.78 -5.43
CA HIS A 105 -0.54 -9.85 -5.26
C HIS A 105 0.51 -10.42 -4.32
N ASN A 106 0.08 -10.99 -3.22
CA ASN A 106 1.02 -11.54 -2.25
C ASN A 106 1.76 -12.74 -2.81
N ARG A 107 1.07 -13.59 -3.57
CA ARG A 107 1.71 -14.76 -4.17
C ARG A 107 2.76 -14.36 -5.19
N ALA A 108 2.46 -13.36 -6.01
CA ALA A 108 3.41 -12.91 -7.01
C ALA A 108 4.67 -12.36 -6.35
N ARG A 109 4.52 -11.63 -5.25
CA ARG A 109 5.68 -11.10 -4.54
C ARG A 109 6.46 -12.18 -3.81
N GLY A 110 5.75 -13.14 -3.22
CA GLY A 110 6.40 -14.22 -2.48
C GLY A 110 7.35 -15.01 -3.35
N ASN A 111 7.09 -15.09 -4.62
CA ASN A 111 7.95 -15.83 -5.53
C ASN A 111 9.26 -15.11 -5.85
N HIS A 112 9.38 -13.88 -5.45
CA HIS A 112 10.57 -13.08 -5.72
C HIS A 112 11.48 -12.95 -4.53
N ASP A 113 11.08 -13.46 -3.40
CA ASP A 113 11.83 -13.30 -2.15
C ASP A 113 12.72 -14.48 -1.89
N VAL A 114 13.47 -14.86 -2.84
CA VAL A 114 14.27 -16.07 -2.69
C VAL A 114 15.72 -15.71 -2.55
#